data_c4561f2071194f42eb345f4fc5af3448
#
_entry.id   c4561f2071194f42eb345f4fc5af3448
#
_cell.length_a   1.000
_cell.length_b   1.000
_cell.length_c   1.000
_cell.angle_alpha   90.00
_cell.angle_beta   90.00
_cell.angle_gamma   90.00
#
_symmetry.space_group_name_H-M   'P 1'
#
loop_
_entity.id
_entity.type
_entity.pdbx_description
1 polymer ?
#
loop_
_entity_poly.entity_id
_entity_poly.type
_entity_poly.pdbx_seq_one_letter_code
_entity_poly.pdbx_strand_id
1 'polypeptide(L)' 'MERQSHDPGVGPLAALLGIRRASMADGRARFDLTIRPDHMNPHGVVHGGVVYSLVDYAMGGALTSRLDPGERMHAAWSQA' A
#
# COMPACT_ATOMS: atom_id res chain seq x y z
N MET A 1 18.68 6.64 12.45
CA MET A 1 18.16 7.04 11.14
C MET A 1 16.70 7.42 11.24
N GLU A 2 16.40 8.50 10.64
CA GLU A 2 15.03 8.96 10.67
C GLU A 2 14.14 8.12 9.78
N ARG A 3 13.10 7.60 10.35
CA ARG A 3 12.15 6.84 9.57
C ARG A 3 11.28 7.80 8.77
N GLN A 4 11.02 7.48 7.53
CA GLN A 4 10.06 8.21 6.74
C GLN A 4 8.73 8.18 7.47
N SER A 5 8.02 9.29 7.42
CA SER A 5 6.69 9.28 7.99
C SER A 5 5.85 8.24 7.27
N HIS A 6 5.07 7.51 8.02
CA HIS A 6 4.25 6.47 7.46
C HIS A 6 2.88 6.50 8.13
N ASP A 7 1.93 5.93 7.45
CA ASP A 7 0.58 5.78 7.96
C ASP A 7 0.52 4.44 8.67
N PRO A 8 0.31 4.42 10.01
CA PRO A 8 0.25 3.15 10.73
C PRO A 8 -0.84 2.22 10.23
N GLY A 9 -1.84 2.73 9.52
CA GLY A 9 -2.90 1.92 8.97
C GLY A 9 -2.50 1.10 7.77
N VAL A 10 -1.33 1.36 7.16
CA VAL A 10 -0.91 0.60 5.97
C VAL A 10 0.10 -0.50 6.29
N GLY A 11 0.64 -0.50 7.50
CA GLY A 11 1.49 -1.59 7.97
C GLY A 11 2.96 -1.50 7.58
N PRO A 12 3.74 -2.48 8.05
CA PRO A 12 5.20 -2.40 7.94
C PRO A 12 5.75 -2.55 6.52
N LEU A 13 5.14 -3.33 5.67
CA LEU A 13 5.65 -3.47 4.30
C LEU A 13 5.51 -2.15 3.53
N ALA A 14 4.36 -1.50 3.66
CA ALA A 14 4.16 -0.21 3.00
C ALA A 14 5.15 0.81 3.51
N ALA A 15 5.39 0.82 4.82
CA ALA A 15 6.38 1.72 5.41
C ALA A 15 7.77 1.46 4.84
N LEU A 16 8.15 0.20 4.70
CA LEU A 16 9.44 -0.18 4.16
C LEU A 16 9.59 0.29 2.72
N LEU A 17 8.55 0.12 1.92
CA LEU A 17 8.57 0.50 0.51
C LEU A 17 8.36 2.00 0.29
N GLY A 18 7.87 2.70 1.31
CA GLY A 18 7.57 4.12 1.18
C GLY A 18 6.22 4.41 0.54
N ILE A 19 5.32 3.43 0.58
CA ILE A 19 3.96 3.59 0.07
C ILE A 19 3.14 4.37 1.09
N ARG A 20 2.42 5.37 0.65
CA ARG A 20 1.61 6.21 1.52
C ARG A 20 0.18 6.24 1.03
N ARG A 21 -0.73 6.25 2.01
CA ARG A 21 -2.15 6.40 1.72
C ARG A 21 -2.47 7.88 1.63
N ALA A 22 -2.89 8.33 0.45
CA ALA A 22 -3.27 9.71 0.26
C ALA A 22 -4.74 9.92 0.59
N SER A 23 -5.59 8.97 0.22
CA SER A 23 -7.02 9.05 0.54
C SER A 23 -7.64 7.67 0.48
N MET A 24 -8.71 7.47 1.22
CA MET A 24 -9.44 6.20 1.23
C MET A 24 -10.84 6.44 1.75
N ALA A 25 -11.83 6.37 0.89
CA ALA A 25 -13.23 6.55 1.27
C ALA A 25 -14.17 6.10 0.16
N ASP A 26 -15.31 5.58 0.55
CA ASP A 26 -16.42 5.31 -0.37
C ASP A 26 -16.07 4.47 -1.58
N GLY A 27 -15.25 3.45 -1.38
CA GLY A 27 -14.85 2.54 -2.45
C GLY A 27 -13.74 3.07 -3.33
N ARG A 28 -13.10 4.16 -2.91
CA ARG A 28 -11.98 4.77 -3.64
C ARG A 28 -10.77 4.84 -2.74
N ALA A 29 -9.60 4.69 -3.33
CA ALA A 29 -8.36 4.83 -2.59
C ALA A 29 -7.28 5.35 -3.52
N ARG A 30 -6.42 6.18 -2.94
CA ARG A 30 -5.24 6.65 -3.64
C ARG A 30 -4.03 6.37 -2.75
N PHE A 31 -3.09 5.67 -3.30
CA PHE A 31 -1.81 5.41 -2.66
C PHE A 31 -0.73 5.90 -3.60
N ASP A 32 0.32 6.46 -3.05
CA ASP A 32 1.43 6.92 -3.87
C ASP A 32 2.76 6.53 -3.26
N LEU A 33 3.78 6.62 -4.10
CA LEU A 33 5.11 6.15 -3.80
C LEU A 33 6.09 7.01 -4.57
N THR A 34 7.08 7.56 -3.86
CA THR A 34 8.18 8.24 -4.53
C THR A 34 9.24 7.19 -4.86
N ILE A 35 9.59 7.08 -6.12
CA ILE A 35 10.55 6.07 -6.57
C ILE A 35 11.93 6.35 -5.99
N ARG A 36 12.55 5.30 -5.46
CA ARG A 36 13.89 5.33 -4.90
C ARG A 36 14.75 4.27 -5.59
N PRO A 37 16.07 4.38 -5.49
CA PRO A 37 16.95 3.35 -6.05
C PRO A 37 16.63 1.95 -5.53
N ASP A 38 16.18 1.83 -4.28
CA ASP A 38 15.83 0.54 -3.69
C ASP A 38 14.66 -0.14 -4.39
N HIS A 39 13.89 0.61 -5.16
CA HIS A 39 12.74 0.06 -5.88
C HIS A 39 13.11 -0.52 -7.23
N MET A 40 14.35 -0.36 -7.65
CA MET A 40 14.77 -0.72 -9.01
C MET A 40 15.22 -2.16 -9.10
N ASN A 41 15.04 -2.74 -10.26
CA ASN A 41 15.62 -4.03 -10.56
C ASN A 41 17.01 -3.82 -11.17
N PRO A 42 17.78 -4.90 -11.44
CA PRO A 42 19.13 -4.73 -12.00
C PRO A 42 19.17 -4.05 -13.37
N HIS A 43 18.04 -3.97 -14.06
CA HIS A 43 17.97 -3.33 -15.37
C HIS A 43 17.69 -1.84 -15.31
N GLY A 44 17.57 -1.28 -14.10
CA GLY A 44 17.34 0.15 -13.95
C GLY A 44 15.89 0.58 -14.11
N VAL A 45 14.96 -0.36 -14.05
CA VAL A 45 13.52 -0.04 -14.07
C VAL A 45 12.89 -0.48 -12.76
N VAL A 46 11.76 0.11 -12.41
CA VAL A 46 11.08 -0.20 -11.16
C VAL A 46 10.70 -1.68 -11.15
N HIS A 47 11.04 -2.36 -10.05
CA HIS A 47 10.73 -3.77 -9.90
C HIS A 47 9.22 -4.00 -9.95
N GLY A 48 8.80 -5.01 -10.71
CA GLY A 48 7.37 -5.33 -10.85
C GLY A 48 6.70 -5.60 -9.51
N GLY A 49 7.44 -6.15 -8.55
CA GLY A 49 6.91 -6.39 -7.21
C GLY A 49 6.52 -5.12 -6.48
N VAL A 50 7.25 -4.03 -6.71
CA VAL A 50 6.91 -2.73 -6.13
C VAL A 50 5.62 -2.20 -6.74
N VAL A 51 5.51 -2.27 -8.06
CA VAL A 51 4.31 -1.81 -8.77
C VAL A 51 3.10 -2.63 -8.32
N TYR A 52 3.27 -3.95 -8.25
CA TYR A 52 2.18 -4.82 -7.83
C TYR A 52 1.74 -4.49 -6.40
N SER A 53 2.69 -4.24 -5.51
CA SER A 53 2.37 -3.91 -4.12
C SER A 53 1.56 -2.62 -4.05
N LEU A 54 1.94 -1.61 -4.82
CA LEU A 54 1.22 -0.36 -4.84
C LEU A 54 -0.23 -0.56 -5.31
N VAL A 55 -0.41 -1.33 -6.39
CA VAL A 55 -1.73 -1.64 -6.90
C VAL A 55 -2.54 -2.43 -5.87
N ASP A 56 -1.91 -3.40 -5.22
CA ASP A 56 -2.57 -4.22 -4.21
C ASP A 56 -3.08 -3.37 -3.04
N TYR A 57 -2.25 -2.45 -2.56
CA TYR A 57 -2.67 -1.55 -1.49
C TYR A 57 -3.85 -0.67 -1.93
N ALA A 58 -3.80 -0.15 -3.14
CA ALA A 58 -4.86 0.72 -3.63
C ALA A 58 -6.17 -0.05 -3.76
N MET A 59 -6.12 -1.25 -4.31
CA MET A 59 -7.33 -2.07 -4.48
C MET A 59 -7.88 -2.49 -3.12
N GLY A 60 -7.01 -2.95 -2.23
CA GLY A 60 -7.41 -3.36 -0.89
C GLY A 60 -7.98 -2.21 -0.10
N GLY A 61 -7.38 -1.02 -0.23
CA GLY A 61 -7.88 0.17 0.42
C GLY A 61 -9.26 0.57 -0.05
N ALA A 62 -9.48 0.53 -1.37
CA ALA A 62 -10.77 0.85 -1.94
C ALA A 62 -11.86 -0.10 -1.42
N LEU A 63 -11.55 -1.39 -1.43
CA LEU A 63 -12.48 -2.40 -0.92
C LEU A 63 -12.75 -2.17 0.57
N THR A 64 -11.69 -2.01 1.35
CA THR A 64 -11.80 -1.84 2.80
C THR A 64 -12.66 -0.63 3.16
N SER A 65 -12.57 0.44 2.38
CA SER A 65 -13.31 1.66 2.67
C SER A 65 -14.83 1.47 2.57
N ARG A 66 -15.28 0.41 1.91
CA ARG A 66 -16.69 0.08 1.74
C ARG A 66 -17.19 -0.93 2.76
N LEU A 67 -16.29 -1.57 3.51
CA LEU A 67 -16.67 -2.64 4.41
C LEU A 67 -16.85 -2.11 5.82
N ASP A 68 -17.75 -2.72 6.58
CA ASP A 68 -17.84 -2.42 8.00
C ASP A 68 -16.69 -3.13 8.74
N PRO A 69 -16.49 -2.83 10.03
CA PRO A 69 -15.30 -3.35 10.75
C PRO A 69 -15.16 -4.88 10.71
N GLY A 70 -16.23 -5.61 10.81
CA GLY A 70 -16.16 -7.07 10.77
C GLY A 70 -15.75 -7.57 9.41
N GLU A 71 -16.30 -6.99 8.36
CA GLU A 71 -15.97 -7.35 6.99
C GLU A 71 -14.54 -6.97 6.65
N ARG A 72 -14.06 -5.84 7.16
CA ARG A 72 -12.67 -5.42 6.93
C ARG A 72 -11.70 -6.45 7.49
N MET A 73 -11.96 -6.95 8.68
CA MET A 73 -11.09 -7.95 9.28
C MET A 73 -11.07 -9.21 8.43
N HIS A 74 -12.21 -9.64 7.92
CA HIS A 74 -12.28 -10.83 7.08
C HIS A 74 -11.52 -10.62 5.77
N ALA A 75 -11.66 -9.47 5.15
CA ALA A 75 -10.96 -9.17 3.91
C ALA A 75 -9.45 -9.17 4.11
N ALA A 76 -8.98 -8.58 5.21
CA ALA A 76 -7.55 -8.57 5.52
C ALA A 76 -7.01 -9.98 5.71
N TRP A 77 -7.78 -10.82 6.36
CA TRP A 77 -7.39 -12.22 6.58
C TRP A 77 -7.27 -12.97 5.27
N SER A 78 -8.21 -12.77 4.36
CA SER A 78 -8.20 -13.51 3.10
C SER A 78 -7.08 -13.04 2.16
N GLN A 79 -6.48 -11.90 2.41
CA GLN A 79 -5.33 -11.45 1.65
C GLN A 79 -4.02 -11.97 2.20
N ALA A 80 -4.04 -12.48 3.37
CA ALA A 80 -2.85 -13.06 3.97
C ALA A 80 -2.54 -14.40 3.33
#